data_3474b92fb3747f94f6399de53dda9600
#
_entry.id   3474b92fb3747f94f6399de53dda9600
#
_cell.length_a   1.000
_cell.length_b   1.000
_cell.length_c   1.000
_cell.angle_alpha   90.00
_cell.angle_beta   90.00
_cell.angle_gamma   90.00
#
_symmetry.space_group_name_H-M   'P 1'
#
loop_
_entity.id
_entity.type
_entity.pdbx_description
1 polymer ?
#
loop_
_entity_poly.entity_id
_entity_poly.type
_entity_poly.pdbx_seq_one_letter_code
_entity_poly.pdbx_strand_id
1 'polypeptide(L)'
;VRRICRQAEAVFDHENHYQMQLPPAMVESGLLSQAEALASSAVRAASKVGASMIVVFTRTGHTAQLVSKYRPNMPIMSLVIPRILQNSIRWVLDGERAARQGLLNRGLTPLLANPINSDPNALLQVVFNRGKSSGQLNVGDFVVVIQKVGTTSVVKVVAVP
;
A
#
# COMPACT_ATOMS: atom_id res chain seq x y z
N VAL A 1 26.66 -0.02 -6.59
CA VAL A 1 25.30 -0.55 -6.88
C VAL A 1 24.24 0.46 -6.49
N ARG A 2 24.09 0.88 -5.22
CA ARG A 2 23.01 1.79 -4.74
C ARG A 2 22.89 3.11 -5.53
N ARG A 3 24.02 3.71 -5.91
CA ARG A 3 24.05 4.97 -6.68
C ARG A 3 23.51 4.76 -8.10
N ILE A 4 23.90 3.66 -8.74
CA ILE A 4 23.44 3.30 -10.09
C ILE A 4 21.93 3.02 -10.09
N CYS A 5 21.44 2.24 -9.11
CA CYS A 5 20.01 1.97 -8.97
C CYS A 5 19.19 3.26 -8.81
N ARG A 6 19.65 4.20 -7.97
CA ARG A 6 18.96 5.48 -7.79
C ARG A 6 18.93 6.33 -9.06
N GLN A 7 20.02 6.35 -9.84
CA GLN A 7 20.05 7.06 -11.10
C GLN A 7 19.11 6.43 -12.13
N ALA A 8 19.07 5.11 -12.22
CA ALA A 8 18.15 4.40 -13.09
C ALA A 8 16.68 4.62 -12.68
N GLU A 9 16.38 4.63 -11.38
CA GLU A 9 15.03 4.89 -10.87
C GLU A 9 14.57 6.34 -11.13
N ALA A 10 15.47 7.31 -11.15
CA ALA A 10 15.13 8.71 -11.44
C ALA A 10 14.70 8.96 -12.89
N VAL A 11 15.12 8.08 -13.81
CA VAL A 11 14.80 8.15 -15.26
C VAL A 11 13.66 7.20 -15.63
N PHE A 12 13.16 6.42 -14.65
CA PHE A 12 12.12 5.42 -14.93
C PHE A 12 10.78 6.08 -15.24
N ASP A 13 10.22 5.77 -16.41
CA ASP A 13 8.90 6.26 -16.84
C ASP A 13 7.79 5.43 -16.20
N HIS A 14 7.28 5.92 -15.07
CA HIS A 14 6.23 5.26 -14.30
C HIS A 14 4.89 5.24 -15.04
N GLU A 15 4.55 6.27 -15.80
CA GLU A 15 3.29 6.37 -16.54
C GLU A 15 3.23 5.34 -17.67
N ASN A 16 4.29 5.25 -18.46
CA ASN A 16 4.40 4.27 -19.53
C ASN A 16 4.37 2.84 -18.98
N HIS A 17 5.07 2.61 -17.87
CA HIS A 17 5.06 1.30 -17.21
C HIS A 17 3.67 0.93 -16.69
N TYR A 18 2.94 1.88 -16.11
CA TYR A 18 1.57 1.66 -15.65
C TYR A 18 0.65 1.28 -16.80
N GLN A 19 0.73 1.97 -17.95
CA GLN A 19 -0.07 1.66 -19.14
C GLN A 19 0.24 0.27 -19.71
N MET A 20 1.51 -0.15 -19.70
CA MET A 20 1.92 -1.48 -20.13
C MET A 20 1.39 -2.60 -19.22
N GLN A 21 1.20 -2.32 -17.92
CA GLN A 21 0.70 -3.30 -16.95
C GLN A 21 -0.81 -3.56 -17.08
N LEU A 22 -1.53 -2.64 -17.71
CA LEU A 22 -2.98 -2.72 -17.95
C LEU A 22 -3.28 -2.63 -19.44
N PRO A 23 -2.98 -3.67 -20.24
CA PRO A 23 -3.32 -3.64 -21.64
C PRO A 23 -4.84 -3.52 -21.81
N PRO A 24 -5.31 -2.71 -22.79
CA PRO A 24 -6.75 -2.47 -23.02
C PRO A 24 -7.57 -3.76 -23.12
N ALA A 25 -7.04 -4.78 -23.75
CA ALA A 25 -7.69 -6.09 -23.89
C ALA A 25 -8.00 -6.77 -22.53
N MET A 26 -7.19 -6.55 -21.50
CA MET A 26 -7.46 -7.08 -20.15
C MET A 26 -8.57 -6.29 -19.45
N VAL A 27 -8.66 -5.00 -19.68
CA VAL A 27 -9.71 -4.14 -19.12
C VAL A 27 -11.05 -4.47 -19.76
N GLU A 28 -11.08 -4.64 -21.08
CA GLU A 28 -12.28 -4.94 -21.86
C GLU A 28 -12.83 -6.35 -21.58
N SER A 29 -11.94 -7.31 -21.33
CA SER A 29 -12.36 -8.70 -21.06
C SER A 29 -12.97 -8.93 -19.67
N GLY A 30 -12.96 -7.94 -18.78
CA GLY A 30 -13.48 -8.08 -17.41
C GLY A 30 -12.69 -9.06 -16.53
N LEU A 31 -11.50 -9.48 -16.95
CA LEU A 31 -10.65 -10.45 -16.25
C LEU A 31 -9.92 -9.87 -15.02
N LEU A 32 -10.00 -8.56 -14.80
CA LEU A 32 -9.40 -7.93 -13.63
C LEU A 32 -10.15 -8.31 -12.35
N SER A 33 -9.41 -8.83 -11.38
CA SER A 33 -9.97 -9.04 -10.06
C SER A 33 -10.36 -7.69 -9.41
N GLN A 34 -11.37 -7.69 -8.55
CA GLN A 34 -11.78 -6.49 -7.81
C GLN A 34 -10.59 -5.84 -7.06
N ALA A 35 -9.72 -6.66 -6.48
CA ALA A 35 -8.55 -6.18 -5.75
C ALA A 35 -7.52 -5.52 -6.69
N GLU A 36 -7.37 -6.03 -7.89
CA GLU A 36 -6.46 -5.47 -8.90
C GLU A 36 -6.99 -4.17 -9.49
N ALA A 37 -8.28 -4.12 -9.81
CA ALA A 37 -8.94 -2.90 -10.26
C ALA A 37 -8.82 -1.77 -9.21
N LEU A 38 -8.97 -2.12 -7.93
CA LEU A 38 -8.80 -1.18 -6.82
C LEU A 38 -7.34 -0.70 -6.70
N ALA A 39 -6.38 -1.62 -6.79
CA ALA A 39 -4.95 -1.29 -6.70
C ALA A 39 -4.52 -0.37 -7.84
N SER A 40 -4.91 -0.67 -9.08
CA SER A 40 -4.63 0.17 -10.23
C SER A 40 -5.25 1.55 -10.11
N SER A 41 -6.52 1.63 -9.69
CA SER A 41 -7.22 2.90 -9.47
C SER A 41 -6.55 3.75 -8.39
N ALA A 42 -6.07 3.13 -7.31
CA ALA A 42 -5.38 3.83 -6.23
C ALA A 42 -4.03 4.41 -6.68
N VAL A 43 -3.24 3.65 -7.45
CA VAL A 43 -1.96 4.14 -8.01
C VAL A 43 -2.21 5.31 -8.95
N ARG A 44 -3.22 5.20 -9.83
CA ARG A 44 -3.60 6.28 -10.74
C ARG A 44 -4.10 7.52 -10.01
N ALA A 45 -4.92 7.34 -8.97
CA ALA A 45 -5.37 8.44 -8.12
C ALA A 45 -4.19 9.12 -7.43
N ALA A 46 -3.26 8.35 -6.86
CA ALA A 46 -2.07 8.86 -6.18
C ALA A 46 -1.17 9.68 -7.12
N SER A 47 -0.96 9.20 -8.35
CA SER A 47 -0.21 9.94 -9.37
C SER A 47 -0.90 11.26 -9.76
N LYS A 48 -2.24 11.24 -9.95
CA LYS A 48 -2.99 12.44 -10.35
C LYS A 48 -3.07 13.53 -9.29
N VAL A 49 -3.19 13.14 -8.00
CA VAL A 49 -3.22 14.10 -6.88
C VAL A 49 -1.83 14.51 -6.40
N GLY A 50 -0.75 13.94 -6.96
CA GLY A 50 0.60 14.18 -6.47
C GLY A 50 0.79 13.70 -5.03
N ALA A 51 0.22 12.55 -4.68
CA ALA A 51 0.31 12.02 -3.33
C ALA A 51 1.75 11.67 -2.96
N SER A 52 2.16 11.98 -1.74
CA SER A 52 3.50 11.69 -1.22
C SER A 52 3.67 10.22 -0.80
N MET A 53 2.56 9.51 -0.55
CA MET A 53 2.58 8.12 -0.09
C MET A 53 1.26 7.41 -0.42
N ILE A 54 1.34 6.08 -0.62
CA ILE A 54 0.17 5.19 -0.65
C ILE A 54 0.17 4.35 0.62
N VAL A 55 -0.95 4.34 1.35
CA VAL A 55 -1.14 3.52 2.55
C VAL A 55 -2.13 2.40 2.26
N VAL A 56 -1.74 1.17 2.52
CA VAL A 56 -2.57 -0.01 2.25
C VAL A 56 -2.83 -0.78 3.53
N PHE A 57 -4.07 -0.82 3.96
CA PHE A 57 -4.51 -1.70 5.04
C PHE A 57 -4.69 -3.11 4.48
N THR A 58 -3.96 -4.06 5.01
CA THR A 58 -3.97 -5.44 4.53
C THR A 58 -3.85 -6.43 5.67
N ARG A 59 -4.31 -7.67 5.45
CA ARG A 59 -4.12 -8.78 6.39
C ARG A 59 -3.05 -9.74 5.89
N THR A 60 -3.10 -10.06 4.60
CA THR A 60 -2.23 -11.06 3.96
C THR A 60 -1.10 -10.44 3.14
N GLY A 61 -1.09 -9.12 2.98
CA GLY A 61 -0.14 -8.43 2.10
C GLY A 61 -0.53 -8.41 0.62
N HIS A 62 -1.55 -9.18 0.20
CA HIS A 62 -1.90 -9.33 -1.22
C HIS A 62 -2.23 -8.00 -1.91
N THR A 63 -3.07 -7.15 -1.32
CA THR A 63 -3.41 -5.84 -1.90
C THR A 63 -2.17 -4.95 -2.04
N ALA A 64 -1.27 -4.99 -1.06
CA ALA A 64 -0.03 -4.23 -1.11
C ALA A 64 0.93 -4.72 -2.21
N GLN A 65 0.97 -6.04 -2.46
CA GLN A 65 1.71 -6.62 -3.59
C GLN A 65 1.14 -6.14 -4.93
N LEU A 66 -0.19 -6.12 -5.08
CA LEU A 66 -0.84 -5.62 -6.29
C LEU A 66 -0.53 -4.14 -6.54
N VAL A 67 -0.54 -3.30 -5.50
CA VAL A 67 -0.12 -1.89 -5.63
C VAL A 67 1.35 -1.78 -6.05
N SER A 68 2.24 -2.57 -5.45
CA SER A 68 3.67 -2.60 -5.80
C SER A 68 3.93 -3.06 -7.23
N LYS A 69 3.09 -3.96 -7.79
CA LYS A 69 3.14 -4.42 -9.18
C LYS A 69 3.14 -3.25 -10.16
N TYR A 70 2.34 -2.22 -9.90
CA TYR A 70 2.23 -1.04 -10.76
C TYR A 70 3.38 -0.05 -10.62
N ARG A 71 4.35 -0.31 -9.74
CA ARG A 71 5.57 0.48 -9.53
C ARG A 71 5.31 1.99 -9.42
N PRO A 72 4.47 2.45 -8.48
CA PRO A 72 4.27 3.88 -8.28
C PRO A 72 5.59 4.58 -7.96
N ASN A 73 5.66 5.88 -8.28
CA ASN A 73 6.82 6.72 -7.98
C ASN A 73 6.93 7.10 -6.49
N MET A 74 5.83 6.98 -5.73
CA MET A 74 5.79 7.25 -4.31
C MET A 74 5.94 5.95 -3.48
N PRO A 75 6.43 6.06 -2.22
CA PRO A 75 6.53 4.93 -1.33
C PRO A 75 5.16 4.35 -0.97
N ILE A 76 5.13 3.04 -0.75
CA ILE A 76 3.95 2.30 -0.32
C ILE A 76 4.17 1.87 1.13
N MET A 77 3.29 2.27 2.03
CA MET A 77 3.29 1.77 3.41
C MET A 77 2.15 0.77 3.58
N SER A 78 2.46 -0.49 3.83
CA SER A 78 1.45 -1.51 4.12
C SER A 78 1.28 -1.67 5.61
N LEU A 79 0.08 -1.37 6.08
CA LEU A 79 -0.31 -1.61 7.46
C LEU A 79 -0.93 -3.01 7.57
N VAL A 80 -0.16 -3.94 8.10
CA VAL A 80 -0.60 -5.32 8.28
C VAL A 80 -1.36 -5.43 9.60
N ILE A 81 -2.66 -5.75 9.52
CA ILE A 81 -3.52 -5.96 10.68
C ILE A 81 -3.46 -7.44 11.05
N PRO A 82 -2.80 -7.81 12.16
CA PRO A 82 -2.69 -9.19 12.56
C PRO A 82 -4.03 -9.76 13.01
N ARG A 83 -4.21 -11.07 12.83
CA ARG A 83 -5.31 -11.82 13.44
C ARG A 83 -4.78 -12.63 14.60
N ILE A 84 -5.58 -12.71 15.64
CA ILE A 84 -5.35 -13.66 16.73
C ILE A 84 -5.98 -14.98 16.27
N LEU A 85 -5.16 -15.96 15.96
CA LEU A 85 -5.61 -17.32 15.69
C LEU A 85 -5.50 -18.14 16.96
N GLN A 86 -6.63 -18.71 17.37
CA GLN A 86 -6.70 -19.66 18.46
C GLN A 86 -6.57 -21.08 17.88
N ASN A 87 -5.42 -21.66 18.01
CA ASN A 87 -5.29 -23.12 17.94
C ASN A 87 -5.42 -23.66 19.37
N SER A 88 -5.99 -24.84 19.50
CA SER A 88 -6.47 -25.46 20.76
C SER A 88 -5.59 -25.31 21.99
N ILE A 89 -4.34 -24.87 21.88
CA ILE A 89 -3.38 -24.75 22.97
C ILE A 89 -2.56 -23.42 22.92
N ARG A 90 -2.53 -22.70 21.79
CA ARG A 90 -1.72 -21.48 21.63
C ARG A 90 -2.44 -20.38 20.86
N TRP A 91 -2.28 -19.16 21.37
CA TRP A 91 -2.63 -17.94 20.64
C TRP A 91 -1.45 -17.59 19.72
N VAL A 92 -1.70 -17.55 18.39
CA VAL A 92 -0.69 -17.15 17.41
C VAL A 92 -1.12 -15.86 16.75
N LEU A 93 -0.25 -14.86 16.77
CA LEU A 93 -0.42 -13.65 16.00
C LEU A 93 -0.04 -13.95 14.53
N ASP A 94 -1.04 -13.99 13.66
CA ASP A 94 -0.83 -14.09 12.21
C ASP A 94 -0.73 -12.68 11.63
N GLY A 95 0.35 -12.38 10.96
CA GLY A 95 0.61 -11.05 10.35
C GLY A 95 2.11 -10.79 10.15
N GLU A 96 2.97 -11.33 11.00
CA GLU A 96 4.42 -11.17 10.86
C GLU A 96 4.94 -11.73 9.54
N ARG A 97 4.41 -12.88 9.12
CA ARG A 97 4.79 -13.51 7.85
C ARG A 97 4.44 -12.62 6.66
N ALA A 98 3.24 -12.04 6.65
CA ALA A 98 2.80 -11.13 5.61
C ALA A 98 3.66 -9.85 5.59
N ALA A 99 4.01 -9.31 6.75
CA ALA A 99 4.90 -8.17 6.86
C ALA A 99 6.30 -8.49 6.31
N ARG A 100 6.90 -9.62 6.69
CA ARG A 100 8.21 -10.04 6.19
C ARG A 100 8.21 -10.28 4.67
N GLN A 101 7.18 -10.91 4.13
CA GLN A 101 7.02 -11.11 2.68
C GLN A 101 6.86 -9.78 1.95
N GLY A 102 6.22 -8.79 2.56
CA GLY A 102 6.10 -7.44 2.02
C GLY A 102 7.44 -6.77 1.70
N LEU A 103 8.49 -7.06 2.48
CA LEU A 103 9.82 -6.50 2.27
C LEU A 103 10.47 -6.92 0.93
N LEU A 104 9.99 -7.97 0.30
CA LEU A 104 10.47 -8.43 -1.01
C LEU A 104 9.90 -7.59 -2.17
N ASN A 105 8.86 -6.81 -1.93
CA ASN A 105 8.20 -6.03 -2.96
C ASN A 105 8.80 -4.62 -3.04
N ARG A 106 8.97 -4.13 -4.27
CA ARG A 106 9.57 -2.83 -4.53
C ARG A 106 8.73 -1.69 -3.93
N GLY A 107 9.41 -0.80 -3.21
CA GLY A 107 8.81 0.40 -2.64
C GLY A 107 7.86 0.16 -1.47
N LEU A 108 7.73 -1.10 -1.00
CA LEU A 108 6.83 -1.48 0.08
C LEU A 108 7.56 -1.45 1.42
N THR A 109 7.02 -0.68 2.36
CA THR A 109 7.46 -0.66 3.76
C THR A 109 6.34 -1.22 4.62
N PRO A 110 6.46 -2.45 5.14
CA PRO A 110 5.44 -3.04 6.00
C PRO A 110 5.53 -2.49 7.42
N LEU A 111 4.38 -2.22 7.99
CA LEU A 111 4.19 -1.88 9.39
C LEU A 111 3.18 -2.86 10.00
N LEU A 112 3.56 -3.51 11.09
CA LEU A 112 2.67 -4.41 11.81
C LEU A 112 1.82 -3.58 12.80
N ALA A 113 0.50 -3.63 12.65
CA ALA A 113 -0.42 -2.96 13.55
C ALA A 113 -0.53 -3.70 14.89
N ASN A 114 -0.83 -2.95 15.95
CA ASN A 114 -1.17 -3.58 17.23
C ASN A 114 -2.58 -4.18 17.11
N PRO A 115 -2.76 -5.48 17.43
CA PRO A 115 -4.06 -6.16 17.32
C PRO A 115 -5.14 -5.59 18.26
N ILE A 116 -4.74 -4.88 19.31
CA ILE A 116 -5.64 -4.28 20.30
C ILE A 116 -6.28 -3.00 19.76
N ASN A 117 -5.59 -2.28 18.88
CA ASN A 117 -6.06 -1.01 18.33
C ASN A 117 -6.62 -1.24 16.91
N SER A 118 -7.92 -1.50 16.83
CA SER A 118 -8.60 -1.78 15.55
C SER A 118 -9.21 -0.53 14.89
N ASP A 119 -9.08 0.66 15.51
CA ASP A 119 -9.59 1.90 14.92
C ASP A 119 -8.73 2.32 13.72
N PRO A 120 -9.30 2.37 12.52
CA PRO A 120 -8.57 2.75 11.30
C PRO A 120 -7.97 4.16 11.37
N ASN A 121 -8.62 5.08 12.10
CA ASN A 121 -8.13 6.46 12.22
C ASN A 121 -6.91 6.52 13.14
N ALA A 122 -6.94 5.82 14.27
CA ALA A 122 -5.78 5.72 15.15
C ALA A 122 -4.57 5.07 14.45
N LEU A 123 -4.82 4.03 13.66
CA LEU A 123 -3.79 3.37 12.87
C LEU A 123 -3.21 4.29 11.78
N LEU A 124 -4.03 5.12 11.15
CA LEU A 124 -3.58 6.13 10.20
C LEU A 124 -2.66 7.17 10.87
N GLN A 125 -2.96 7.60 12.09
CA GLN A 125 -2.09 8.52 12.83
C GLN A 125 -0.71 7.90 13.10
N VAL A 126 -0.65 6.60 13.40
CA VAL A 126 0.63 5.89 13.55
C VAL A 126 1.44 5.94 12.25
N VAL A 127 0.77 5.73 11.11
CA VAL A 127 1.41 5.83 9.78
C VAL A 127 1.91 7.25 9.52
N PHE A 128 1.11 8.27 9.79
CA PHE A 128 1.50 9.67 9.60
C PHE A 128 2.69 10.04 10.48
N ASN A 129 2.67 9.67 11.76
CA ASN A 129 3.78 9.90 12.67
C ASN A 129 5.07 9.21 12.17
N ARG A 130 4.95 7.99 11.68
CA ARG A 130 6.08 7.25 11.12
C ARG A 130 6.60 7.90 9.84
N GLY A 131 5.71 8.32 8.94
CA GLY A 131 6.06 9.02 7.70
C GLY A 131 6.76 10.37 7.97
N LYS A 132 6.24 11.14 8.93
CA LYS A 132 6.87 12.40 9.37
C LYS A 132 8.25 12.17 9.98
N SER A 133 8.39 11.19 10.87
CA SER A 133 9.68 10.88 11.52
C SER A 133 10.74 10.36 10.55
N SER A 134 10.33 9.74 9.44
CA SER A 134 11.23 9.29 8.36
C SER A 134 11.51 10.36 7.30
N GLY A 135 10.90 11.53 7.39
CA GLY A 135 11.02 12.62 6.40
C GLY A 135 10.33 12.32 5.06
N GLN A 136 9.41 11.37 5.04
CA GLN A 136 8.65 10.98 3.84
C GLN A 136 7.33 11.72 3.69
N LEU A 137 6.82 12.31 4.77
CA LEU A 137 5.56 13.06 4.80
C LEU A 137 5.74 14.40 5.49
N ASN A 138 5.13 15.42 4.93
CA ASN A 138 5.00 16.75 5.52
C ASN A 138 3.52 17.06 5.84
N VAL A 139 3.30 18.04 6.69
CA VAL A 139 1.96 18.58 6.95
C VAL A 139 1.38 19.16 5.66
N GLY A 140 0.16 18.81 5.33
CA GLY A 140 -0.51 19.24 4.11
C GLY A 140 -0.32 18.31 2.91
N ASP A 141 0.58 17.33 2.97
CA ASP A 141 0.76 16.33 1.91
C ASP A 141 -0.50 15.48 1.73
N PHE A 142 -0.76 15.06 0.48
CA PHE A 142 -1.82 14.10 0.21
C PHE A 142 -1.30 12.67 0.31
N VAL A 143 -2.13 11.81 0.89
CA VAL A 143 -1.89 10.37 1.03
C VAL A 143 -3.10 9.63 0.50
N VAL A 144 -2.86 8.64 -0.36
CA VAL A 144 -3.92 7.74 -0.84
C VAL A 144 -3.98 6.52 0.06
N VAL A 145 -5.16 6.23 0.58
CA VAL A 145 -5.40 5.15 1.53
C VAL A 145 -6.33 4.11 0.93
N ILE A 146 -5.88 2.87 0.91
CA ILE A 146 -6.69 1.70 0.55
C ILE A 146 -7.05 0.96 1.83
N GLN A 147 -8.33 0.85 2.13
CA GLN A 147 -8.82 0.15 3.30
C GLN A 147 -10.08 -0.64 2.99
N LYS A 148 -10.34 -1.68 3.78
CA LYS A 148 -11.59 -2.41 3.76
C LYS A 148 -12.50 -1.88 4.86
N VAL A 149 -13.72 -1.47 4.48
CA VAL A 149 -14.76 -1.01 5.40
C VAL A 149 -15.93 -1.99 5.30
N GLY A 150 -16.12 -2.81 6.32
CA GLY A 150 -17.07 -3.92 6.27
C GLY A 150 -16.72 -4.92 5.17
N THR A 151 -17.60 -5.10 4.19
CA THR A 151 -17.40 -5.96 3.01
C THR A 151 -16.79 -5.22 1.82
N THR A 152 -16.81 -3.90 1.82
CA THR A 152 -16.41 -3.05 0.70
C THR A 152 -14.96 -2.57 0.85
N SER A 153 -14.23 -2.58 -0.26
CA SER A 153 -12.90 -1.97 -0.32
C SER A 153 -13.00 -0.55 -0.86
N VAL A 154 -12.34 0.39 -0.21
CA VAL A 154 -12.45 1.83 -0.49
C VAL A 154 -11.07 2.41 -0.72
N VAL A 155 -10.96 3.30 -1.70
CA VAL A 155 -9.82 4.20 -1.89
C VAL A 155 -10.24 5.60 -1.46
N LYS A 156 -9.47 6.23 -0.59
CA LYS A 156 -9.70 7.62 -0.17
C LYS A 156 -8.40 8.41 -0.26
N VAL A 157 -8.54 9.70 -0.52
CA VAL A 157 -7.44 10.68 -0.45
C VAL A 157 -7.58 11.44 0.87
N VAL A 158 -6.50 11.52 1.62
CA VAL A 158 -6.47 12.17 2.94
C VAL A 158 -5.29 13.14 2.97
N ALA A 159 -5.52 14.36 3.47
CA ALA A 159 -4.43 15.28 3.75
C ALA A 159 -3.80 14.94 5.11
N VAL A 160 -2.49 15.05 5.20
CA VAL A 160 -1.73 14.86 6.45
C VAL A 160 -1.96 16.06 7.36
N PRO A 161 -2.49 15.85 8.58
CA PRO A 161 -2.77 16.95 9.51
C PRO A 161 -1.51 17.63 10.04
#